data_f58e9c5e2ddee9ee0b7c5f24caab0b49
#
_entry.id   f58e9c5e2ddee9ee0b7c5f24caab0b49
#
_cell.length_a   1.000
_cell.length_b   1.000
_cell.length_c   1.000
_cell.angle_alpha   90.00
_cell.angle_beta   90.00
_cell.angle_gamma   90.00
#
_symmetry.space_group_name_H-M   'P 1'
#
loop_
_entity.id
_entity.type
_entity.pdbx_description
1 polymer ?
#
loop_
_entity_poly.entity_id
_entity_poly.type
_entity_poly.pdbx_seq_one_letter_code
_entity_poly.pdbx_strand_id
1 'polypeptide(L)'
;MVAEILHLAEDLTGQRPSLGFCAPFTMAAHLMTFEQLIVQIRRNPAFVHKVMDFIVEEVLVPYFEYMQKQFPDLPAFDGSDATASLPFITREMQEEFALGPILRLQEKVSIPTNVDNWWGDSFTDDREDFWRAKLQATPGYLKIQDPDLWKVGVAGPMAFARTQDKPVVLGIDNNLFQNGPEEEIRRRVHEYMEAIEESGGRGTVYFCSLSAVTPPENVAIAVDAVRRFRAGERPWAGERRAGCAAVPEGGVGSREALSPSKAVVPEEEEEASPEEARLDEIYFSVIDQEDDRTAGLVRQALAEGLAVTRVLDDALIAAMDEVGGLFSDGKIFVPEMLMSARAMKAGLGVLRPLLTSTGAPSRGRVMLATVQGDVHDIGKNLVGMMLEGAGYEVVDLGVNVAADEVLEQAEALRPDLVGLSALLTTSMPAMQKTVRLFKDRAAPFPVIVGGAPVTRDFAEKIGADGYGGDAPEAVETVHRLVRPPRERSAAAA
;
A
#
# COMPACT_ATOMS: atom_id res chain seq x y z
N MET A 1 -27.62 14.42 14.18
CA MET A 1 -26.36 14.19 14.91
C MET A 1 -25.13 14.81 14.21
N VAL A 2 -24.69 14.36 13.01
CA VAL A 2 -23.49 14.95 12.36
C VAL A 2 -23.67 16.46 12.12
N ALA A 3 -24.75 16.90 11.50
CA ALA A 3 -25.04 18.31 11.25
C ALA A 3 -25.09 19.15 12.55
N GLU A 4 -25.69 18.62 13.61
CA GLU A 4 -25.74 19.28 14.92
C GLU A 4 -24.36 19.47 15.53
N ILE A 5 -23.48 18.47 15.43
CA ILE A 5 -22.08 18.56 15.89
C ILE A 5 -21.33 19.63 15.10
N LEU A 6 -21.52 19.71 13.79
CA LEU A 6 -20.87 20.68 12.93
C LEU A 6 -21.37 22.11 13.20
N HIS A 7 -22.66 22.30 13.42
CA HIS A 7 -23.21 23.61 13.86
C HIS A 7 -22.64 24.02 15.24
N LEU A 8 -22.56 23.07 16.18
CA LEU A 8 -21.96 23.33 17.48
C LEU A 8 -20.47 23.71 17.36
N ALA A 9 -19.72 23.05 16.47
CA ALA A 9 -18.32 23.39 16.21
C ALA A 9 -18.18 24.78 15.60
N GLU A 10 -19.05 25.15 14.65
CA GLU A 10 -19.09 26.52 14.08
C GLU A 10 -19.41 27.56 15.15
N ASP A 11 -20.40 27.30 15.99
CA ASP A 11 -20.78 28.20 17.10
C ASP A 11 -19.64 28.40 18.13
N LEU A 12 -18.90 27.32 18.43
CA LEU A 12 -17.82 27.35 19.41
C LEU A 12 -16.53 27.96 18.89
N THR A 13 -16.22 27.80 17.60
CA THR A 13 -14.95 28.22 17.02
C THR A 13 -15.02 29.47 16.16
N GLY A 14 -16.23 29.86 15.74
CA GLY A 14 -16.45 30.93 14.77
C GLY A 14 -15.94 30.54 13.36
N GLN A 15 -15.57 29.27 13.14
CA GLN A 15 -15.08 28.78 11.86
C GLN A 15 -16.05 27.74 11.31
N ARG A 16 -16.35 27.86 10.03
CA ARG A 16 -17.19 26.87 9.34
C ARG A 16 -16.41 25.54 9.22
N PRO A 17 -17.02 24.41 9.63
CA PRO A 17 -16.37 23.11 9.51
C PRO A 17 -16.22 22.69 8.04
N SER A 18 -15.12 22.03 7.71
CA SER A 18 -14.95 21.31 6.45
C SER A 18 -15.78 20.03 6.50
N LEU A 19 -16.50 19.71 5.42
CA LEU A 19 -17.26 18.49 5.28
C LEU A 19 -16.48 17.47 4.44
N GLY A 20 -15.92 16.49 5.13
CA GLY A 20 -15.22 15.37 4.49
C GLY A 20 -16.13 14.18 4.22
N PHE A 21 -15.79 13.37 3.23
CA PHE A 21 -16.43 12.09 2.94
C PHE A 21 -15.42 11.05 2.44
N CYS A 22 -15.77 9.77 2.53
CA CYS A 22 -15.05 8.71 1.85
C CYS A 22 -15.54 8.58 0.42
N ALA A 23 -14.62 8.53 -0.54
CA ALA A 23 -14.95 8.34 -1.95
C ALA A 23 -15.50 6.92 -2.22
N PRO A 24 -16.19 6.71 -3.35
CA PRO A 24 -16.89 5.46 -3.62
C PRO A 24 -16.01 4.21 -3.55
N PHE A 25 -14.79 4.26 -4.09
CA PHE A 25 -13.89 3.10 -4.08
C PHE A 25 -13.45 2.74 -2.66
N THR A 26 -13.02 3.72 -1.87
CA THR A 26 -12.66 3.52 -0.46
C THR A 26 -13.86 2.98 0.35
N MET A 27 -15.07 3.48 0.11
CA MET A 27 -16.29 2.94 0.76
C MET A 27 -16.53 1.48 0.39
N ALA A 28 -16.41 1.11 -0.89
CA ALA A 28 -16.54 -0.26 -1.35
C ALA A 28 -15.50 -1.19 -0.72
N ALA A 29 -14.24 -0.73 -0.62
CA ALA A 29 -13.17 -1.46 0.04
C ALA A 29 -13.45 -1.71 1.54
N HIS A 30 -14.08 -0.76 2.23
CA HIS A 30 -14.49 -0.95 3.62
C HIS A 30 -15.70 -1.88 3.77
N LEU A 31 -16.63 -1.90 2.80
CA LEU A 31 -17.82 -2.74 2.87
C LEU A 31 -17.52 -4.22 2.63
N MET A 32 -16.56 -4.55 1.77
CA MET A 32 -16.31 -5.95 1.38
C MET A 32 -14.87 -6.42 1.58
N THR A 33 -14.01 -5.66 2.21
CA THR A 33 -12.54 -5.73 2.25
C THR A 33 -11.88 -5.40 0.90
N PHE A 34 -10.66 -4.87 0.97
CA PHE A 34 -9.91 -4.51 -0.23
C PHE A 34 -9.64 -5.73 -1.13
N GLU A 35 -9.22 -6.85 -0.53
CA GLU A 35 -8.97 -8.10 -1.26
C GLU A 35 -10.21 -8.57 -2.03
N GLN A 36 -11.38 -8.62 -1.36
CA GLN A 36 -12.62 -9.05 -1.99
C GLN A 36 -13.04 -8.09 -3.10
N LEU A 37 -12.85 -6.79 -2.92
CA LEU A 37 -13.13 -5.80 -3.96
C LEU A 37 -12.28 -6.06 -5.21
N ILE A 38 -10.95 -6.26 -5.07
CA ILE A 38 -10.04 -6.56 -6.18
C ILE A 38 -10.46 -7.85 -6.90
N VAL A 39 -10.77 -8.90 -6.13
CA VAL A 39 -11.27 -10.16 -6.70
C VAL A 39 -12.54 -9.97 -7.50
N GLN A 40 -13.50 -9.19 -6.98
CA GLN A 40 -14.77 -8.93 -7.68
C GLN A 40 -14.55 -8.06 -8.92
N ILE A 41 -13.66 -7.08 -8.89
CA ILE A 41 -13.29 -6.29 -10.08
C ILE A 41 -12.81 -7.22 -11.22
N ARG A 42 -11.98 -8.20 -10.90
CA ARG A 42 -11.44 -9.15 -11.90
C ARG A 42 -12.48 -10.18 -12.36
N ARG A 43 -13.30 -10.73 -11.46
CA ARG A 43 -14.22 -11.85 -11.74
C ARG A 43 -15.62 -11.42 -12.12
N ASN A 44 -16.09 -10.32 -11.58
CA ASN A 44 -17.48 -9.87 -11.74
C ASN A 44 -17.57 -8.33 -11.75
N PRO A 45 -16.93 -7.65 -12.73
CA PRO A 45 -16.91 -6.20 -12.80
C PRO A 45 -18.31 -5.59 -12.81
N ALA A 46 -19.29 -6.25 -13.45
CA ALA A 46 -20.67 -5.81 -13.47
C ALA A 46 -21.33 -5.74 -12.09
N PHE A 47 -20.92 -6.61 -11.15
CA PHE A 47 -21.36 -6.52 -9.77
C PHE A 47 -20.74 -5.32 -9.07
N VAL A 48 -19.44 -5.07 -9.30
CA VAL A 48 -18.74 -3.92 -8.69
C VAL A 48 -19.32 -2.61 -9.20
N HIS A 49 -19.64 -2.49 -10.49
CA HIS A 49 -20.36 -1.32 -11.01
C HIS A 49 -21.67 -1.06 -10.27
N LYS A 50 -22.47 -2.09 -10.01
CA LYS A 50 -23.71 -1.95 -9.22
C LYS A 50 -23.45 -1.48 -7.78
N VAL A 51 -22.37 -1.95 -7.15
CA VAL A 51 -21.96 -1.49 -5.82
C VAL A 51 -21.58 -0.01 -5.87
N MET A 52 -20.78 0.41 -6.87
CA MET A 52 -20.39 1.80 -7.06
C MET A 52 -21.61 2.69 -7.32
N ASP A 53 -22.53 2.25 -8.19
CA ASP A 53 -23.76 2.97 -8.47
C ASP A 53 -24.62 3.11 -7.21
N PHE A 54 -24.77 2.05 -6.42
CA PHE A 54 -25.48 2.11 -5.14
C PHE A 54 -24.86 3.11 -4.17
N ILE A 55 -23.51 3.10 -4.03
CA ILE A 55 -22.81 4.03 -3.15
C ILE A 55 -23.03 5.48 -3.61
N VAL A 56 -22.93 5.74 -4.90
CA VAL A 56 -23.14 7.09 -5.45
C VAL A 56 -24.59 7.53 -5.30
N GLU A 57 -25.55 6.71 -5.77
CA GLU A 57 -26.96 7.11 -5.91
C GLU A 57 -27.74 7.08 -4.59
N GLU A 58 -27.53 6.03 -3.79
CA GLU A 58 -28.36 5.76 -2.62
C GLU A 58 -27.67 6.21 -1.30
N VAL A 59 -26.38 6.49 -1.33
CA VAL A 59 -25.63 6.91 -0.13
C VAL A 59 -25.13 8.35 -0.26
N LEU A 60 -24.25 8.62 -1.24
CA LEU A 60 -23.53 9.91 -1.30
C LEU A 60 -24.42 11.06 -1.81
N VAL A 61 -25.20 10.86 -2.87
CA VAL A 61 -26.08 11.92 -3.38
C VAL A 61 -27.09 12.36 -2.32
N PRO A 62 -27.86 11.46 -1.65
CA PRO A 62 -28.75 11.85 -0.57
C PRO A 62 -28.04 12.51 0.62
N TYR A 63 -26.83 12.03 0.96
CA TYR A 63 -26.03 12.65 2.02
C TYR A 63 -25.66 14.10 1.67
N PHE A 64 -25.19 14.35 0.45
CA PHE A 64 -24.80 15.68 -0.01
C PHE A 64 -25.99 16.63 -0.08
N GLU A 65 -27.12 16.17 -0.62
CA GLU A 65 -28.35 16.97 -0.63
C GLU A 65 -28.82 17.34 0.78
N TYR A 66 -28.73 16.41 1.73
CA TYR A 66 -29.04 16.67 3.11
C TYR A 66 -28.08 17.71 3.72
N MET A 67 -26.77 17.52 3.54
CA MET A 67 -25.77 18.42 4.11
C MET A 67 -25.83 19.82 3.48
N GLN A 68 -26.12 19.91 2.18
CA GLN A 68 -26.32 21.20 1.52
C GLN A 68 -27.52 21.98 2.06
N LYS A 69 -28.58 21.29 2.43
CA LYS A 69 -29.75 21.93 3.11
C LYS A 69 -29.38 22.44 4.50
N GLN A 70 -28.49 21.74 5.22
CA GLN A 70 -28.02 22.18 6.54
C GLN A 70 -27.00 23.32 6.45
N PHE A 71 -26.16 23.32 5.41
CA PHE A 71 -25.05 24.25 5.18
C PHE A 71 -25.13 24.83 3.76
N PRO A 72 -26.07 25.79 3.48
CA PRO A 72 -26.33 26.28 2.11
C PRO A 72 -25.13 26.98 1.45
N ASP A 73 -24.25 27.56 2.27
CA ASP A 73 -23.09 28.33 1.79
C ASP A 73 -21.79 27.50 1.78
N LEU A 74 -21.89 26.18 1.80
CA LEU A 74 -20.73 25.31 1.76
C LEU A 74 -19.99 25.49 0.42
N PRO A 75 -18.66 25.76 0.41
CA PRO A 75 -17.94 26.03 -0.82
C PRO A 75 -17.67 24.77 -1.65
N ALA A 76 -17.46 23.63 -1.00
CA ALA A 76 -17.18 22.33 -1.61
C ALA A 76 -17.36 21.20 -0.61
N PHE A 77 -17.46 19.96 -1.14
CA PHE A 77 -17.21 18.74 -0.38
C PHE A 77 -15.84 18.21 -0.71
N ASP A 78 -15.07 17.83 0.31
CA ASP A 78 -13.72 17.30 0.15
C ASP A 78 -13.68 15.83 0.55
N GLY A 79 -13.41 14.95 -0.42
CA GLY A 79 -13.35 13.51 -0.25
C GLY A 79 -11.92 12.99 -0.23
N SER A 80 -11.76 11.80 0.35
CA SER A 80 -10.50 11.06 0.36
C SER A 80 -10.67 9.69 -0.24
N ASP A 81 -9.73 9.27 -1.10
CA ASP A 81 -9.75 8.00 -1.81
C ASP A 81 -8.38 7.29 -1.78
N ALA A 82 -7.77 7.21 -0.62
CA ALA A 82 -6.42 6.68 -0.46
C ALA A 82 -6.26 5.23 -0.97
N THR A 83 -7.31 4.40 -0.87
CA THR A 83 -7.27 3.00 -1.34
C THR A 83 -7.26 2.86 -2.86
N ALA A 84 -7.64 3.91 -3.60
CA ALA A 84 -7.57 3.96 -5.06
C ALA A 84 -6.20 4.48 -5.57
N SER A 85 -5.17 4.37 -4.78
CA SER A 85 -3.80 4.80 -5.10
C SER A 85 -3.00 3.72 -5.81
N LEU A 86 -2.02 4.13 -6.63
CA LEU A 86 -1.02 3.21 -7.16
C LEU A 86 0.04 2.93 -6.08
N PRO A 87 0.58 1.73 -5.94
CA PRO A 87 0.34 0.53 -6.73
C PRO A 87 -0.76 -0.40 -6.19
N PHE A 88 -1.63 0.07 -5.27
CA PHE A 88 -2.71 -0.77 -4.70
C PHE A 88 -3.71 -1.25 -5.75
N ILE A 89 -3.94 -0.43 -6.78
CA ILE A 89 -4.74 -0.79 -7.95
C ILE A 89 -3.99 -0.39 -9.23
N THR A 90 -4.37 -0.96 -10.38
CA THR A 90 -3.81 -0.53 -11.66
C THR A 90 -4.44 0.80 -12.10
N ARG A 91 -3.81 1.46 -13.07
CA ARG A 91 -4.34 2.72 -13.62
C ARG A 91 -5.71 2.53 -14.30
N GLU A 92 -5.91 1.39 -14.98
CA GLU A 92 -7.17 1.03 -15.61
C GLU A 92 -8.28 0.82 -14.57
N MET A 93 -7.97 0.08 -13.49
CA MET A 93 -8.92 -0.08 -12.38
C MET A 93 -9.26 1.25 -11.72
N GLN A 94 -8.28 2.14 -11.56
CA GLN A 94 -8.50 3.46 -10.99
C GLN A 94 -9.44 4.30 -11.85
N GLU A 95 -9.23 4.28 -13.18
CA GLU A 95 -10.06 5.01 -14.12
C GLU A 95 -11.51 4.52 -14.11
N GLU A 96 -11.71 3.20 -14.18
CA GLU A 96 -13.03 2.60 -14.29
C GLU A 96 -13.80 2.61 -12.96
N PHE A 97 -13.16 2.21 -11.84
CA PHE A 97 -13.84 1.94 -10.57
C PHE A 97 -13.66 3.03 -9.50
N ALA A 98 -12.73 3.97 -9.68
CA ALA A 98 -12.58 5.12 -8.79
C ALA A 98 -12.96 6.43 -9.48
N LEU A 99 -12.30 6.81 -10.58
CA LEU A 99 -12.58 8.07 -11.27
C LEU A 99 -13.99 8.09 -11.87
N GLY A 100 -14.42 7.03 -12.54
CA GLY A 100 -15.76 6.96 -13.14
C GLY A 100 -16.89 7.24 -12.13
N PRO A 101 -16.96 6.57 -10.97
CA PRO A 101 -17.93 6.88 -9.91
C PRO A 101 -17.82 8.31 -9.36
N ILE A 102 -16.60 8.86 -9.22
CA ILE A 102 -16.40 10.25 -8.78
C ILE A 102 -17.00 11.24 -9.79
N LEU A 103 -16.75 11.04 -11.08
CA LEU A 103 -17.32 11.90 -12.13
C LEU A 103 -18.87 11.84 -12.15
N ARG A 104 -19.45 10.64 -12.00
CA ARG A 104 -20.90 10.49 -11.87
C ARG A 104 -21.45 11.21 -10.65
N LEU A 105 -20.74 11.16 -9.50
CA LEU A 105 -21.13 11.92 -8.32
C LEU A 105 -21.10 13.42 -8.57
N GLN A 106 -20.02 13.93 -9.19
CA GLN A 106 -19.89 15.36 -9.54
C GLN A 106 -20.99 15.86 -10.49
N GLU A 107 -21.46 15.03 -11.42
CA GLU A 107 -22.57 15.37 -12.31
C GLU A 107 -23.91 15.50 -11.59
N LYS A 108 -24.12 14.79 -10.49
CA LYS A 108 -25.41 14.72 -9.76
C LYS A 108 -25.54 15.74 -8.64
N VAL A 109 -24.43 16.28 -8.17
CA VAL A 109 -24.43 17.25 -7.06
C VAL A 109 -24.12 18.65 -7.57
N SER A 110 -24.78 19.67 -7.00
CA SER A 110 -24.64 21.06 -7.44
C SER A 110 -23.46 21.79 -6.79
N ILE A 111 -22.85 21.21 -5.75
CA ILE A 111 -21.69 21.76 -5.06
C ILE A 111 -20.40 21.15 -5.65
N PRO A 112 -19.31 21.94 -5.82
CA PRO A 112 -18.01 21.42 -6.17
C PRO A 112 -17.60 20.27 -5.24
N THR A 113 -17.16 19.16 -5.81
CA THR A 113 -16.72 17.98 -5.08
C THR A 113 -15.30 17.66 -5.48
N ASN A 114 -14.41 17.71 -4.52
CA ASN A 114 -13.00 17.35 -4.69
C ASN A 114 -12.76 15.98 -4.06
N VAL A 115 -12.06 15.10 -4.77
CA VAL A 115 -11.60 13.82 -4.23
C VAL A 115 -10.11 13.74 -4.42
N ASP A 116 -9.38 13.76 -3.33
CA ASP A 116 -7.92 13.74 -3.35
C ASP A 116 -7.33 12.50 -2.62
N ASN A 117 -6.05 12.57 -2.26
CA ASN A 117 -5.28 11.50 -1.62
C ASN A 117 -4.95 10.30 -2.53
N TRP A 118 -4.93 10.47 -3.84
CA TRP A 118 -4.30 9.50 -4.73
C TRP A 118 -2.79 9.69 -4.75
N TRP A 119 -2.06 8.66 -4.38
CA TRP A 119 -0.60 8.60 -4.43
C TRP A 119 -0.15 7.65 -5.54
N GLY A 120 1.15 7.56 -5.74
CA GLY A 120 1.73 6.67 -6.70
C GLY A 120 2.19 7.34 -7.97
N ASP A 121 2.44 8.66 -7.94
CA ASP A 121 3.03 9.40 -9.06
C ASP A 121 4.36 8.81 -9.52
N SER A 122 5.05 8.10 -8.63
CA SER A 122 6.30 7.39 -8.92
C SER A 122 6.12 5.99 -9.49
N PHE A 123 4.90 5.46 -9.53
CA PHE A 123 4.57 4.11 -10.02
C PHE A 123 3.96 4.11 -11.42
N THR A 124 3.93 5.23 -12.10
CA THR A 124 3.46 5.34 -13.49
C THR A 124 4.49 6.04 -14.36
N ASP A 125 4.64 5.55 -15.59
CA ASP A 125 5.48 6.19 -16.62
C ASP A 125 4.75 7.39 -17.24
N ASP A 126 3.43 7.30 -17.44
CA ASP A 126 2.59 8.40 -17.92
C ASP A 126 2.03 9.22 -16.74
N ARG A 127 2.91 10.04 -16.15
CA ARG A 127 2.56 10.91 -15.02
C ARG A 127 1.55 11.99 -15.41
N GLU A 128 1.61 12.49 -16.62
CA GLU A 128 0.68 13.54 -17.07
C GLU A 128 -0.75 13.02 -17.17
N ASP A 129 -0.94 11.78 -17.64
CA ASP A 129 -2.26 11.14 -17.61
C ASP A 129 -2.78 10.97 -16.17
N PHE A 130 -1.92 10.53 -15.26
CA PHE A 130 -2.30 10.41 -13.85
C PHE A 130 -2.63 11.76 -13.21
N TRP A 131 -1.86 12.81 -13.50
CA TRP A 131 -2.16 14.17 -13.01
C TRP A 131 -3.44 14.74 -13.61
N ARG A 132 -3.75 14.39 -14.86
CA ARG A 132 -5.02 14.75 -15.51
C ARG A 132 -6.19 14.07 -14.80
N ALA A 133 -6.07 12.80 -14.44
CA ALA A 133 -7.07 12.08 -13.64
C ALA A 133 -7.26 12.71 -12.25
N LYS A 134 -6.16 13.08 -11.57
CA LYS A 134 -6.23 13.82 -10.29
C LYS A 134 -7.00 15.13 -10.43
N LEU A 135 -6.77 15.89 -11.52
CA LEU A 135 -7.49 17.13 -11.78
C LEU A 135 -8.98 16.92 -12.16
N GLN A 136 -9.34 15.78 -12.73
CA GLN A 136 -10.74 15.43 -12.94
C GLN A 136 -11.44 15.11 -11.62
N ALA A 137 -10.79 14.34 -10.75
CA ALA A 137 -11.32 14.03 -9.42
C ALA A 137 -11.33 15.25 -8.48
N THR A 138 -10.35 16.15 -8.63
CA THR A 138 -10.19 17.38 -7.84
C THR A 138 -10.01 18.59 -8.76
N PRO A 139 -11.08 19.14 -9.33
CA PRO A 139 -10.98 20.22 -10.31
C PRO A 139 -10.34 21.53 -9.81
N GLY A 140 -10.24 21.69 -8.49
CA GLY A 140 -9.76 22.92 -7.84
C GLY A 140 -8.25 23.08 -7.84
N TYR A 141 -7.47 21.97 -7.76
CA TYR A 141 -6.01 22.01 -7.58
C TYR A 141 -5.38 20.64 -7.92
N LEU A 142 -4.07 20.66 -8.21
CA LEU A 142 -3.27 19.45 -8.30
C LEU A 142 -2.57 19.18 -6.98
N LYS A 143 -2.85 18.04 -6.34
CA LYS A 143 -2.20 17.62 -5.09
C LYS A 143 -1.21 16.51 -5.37
N ILE A 144 0.03 16.70 -4.92
CA ILE A 144 1.09 15.70 -4.91
C ILE A 144 1.83 15.79 -3.60
N GLN A 145 2.28 14.66 -3.07
CA GLN A 145 2.89 14.61 -1.74
C GLN A 145 4.07 13.65 -1.67
N ASP A 146 4.88 13.81 -0.64
CA ASP A 146 5.91 12.83 -0.27
C ASP A 146 5.26 11.47 0.06
N PRO A 147 5.91 10.33 -0.22
CA PRO A 147 7.28 10.24 -0.76
C PRO A 147 7.39 10.35 -2.29
N ASP A 148 6.29 10.48 -3.04
CA ASP A 148 6.33 10.55 -4.50
C ASP A 148 7.15 11.74 -4.99
N LEU A 149 7.00 12.92 -4.38
CA LEU A 149 7.77 14.11 -4.76
C LEU A 149 9.30 13.92 -4.65
N TRP A 150 9.76 13.04 -3.75
CA TRP A 150 11.19 12.72 -3.66
C TRP A 150 11.70 11.97 -4.88
N LYS A 151 10.83 11.18 -5.51
CA LYS A 151 11.17 10.34 -6.67
C LYS A 151 10.94 11.06 -7.98
N VAL A 152 9.82 11.80 -8.10
CA VAL A 152 9.43 12.45 -9.36
C VAL A 152 9.96 13.89 -9.47
N GLY A 153 10.34 14.52 -8.35
CA GLY A 153 10.72 15.92 -8.27
C GLY A 153 9.54 16.89 -8.39
N VAL A 154 9.74 18.13 -8.00
CA VAL A 154 8.67 19.16 -8.00
C VAL A 154 8.46 19.82 -9.38
N ALA A 155 9.46 19.81 -10.25
CA ALA A 155 9.45 20.58 -11.50
C ALA A 155 8.36 20.11 -12.49
N GLY A 156 8.21 18.80 -12.66
CA GLY A 156 7.21 18.21 -13.57
C GLY A 156 5.78 18.57 -13.19
N PRO A 157 5.32 18.23 -11.98
CA PRO A 157 3.96 18.60 -11.51
C PRO A 157 3.68 20.10 -11.57
N MET A 158 4.66 20.94 -11.22
CA MET A 158 4.51 22.39 -11.27
C MET A 158 4.35 22.90 -12.71
N ALA A 159 5.12 22.37 -13.66
CA ALA A 159 5.00 22.69 -15.09
C ALA A 159 3.63 22.25 -15.64
N PHE A 160 3.21 21.02 -15.33
CA PHE A 160 1.90 20.50 -15.76
C PHE A 160 0.75 21.35 -15.20
N ALA A 161 0.72 21.62 -13.90
CA ALA A 161 -0.32 22.43 -13.26
C ALA A 161 -0.42 23.84 -13.87
N ARG A 162 0.72 24.42 -14.25
CA ARG A 162 0.77 25.71 -14.97
C ARG A 162 0.09 25.63 -16.33
N THR A 163 0.32 24.56 -17.13
CA THR A 163 -0.35 24.36 -18.44
C THR A 163 -1.86 24.21 -18.28
N GLN A 164 -2.32 23.68 -17.15
CA GLN A 164 -3.74 23.49 -16.83
C GLN A 164 -4.37 24.70 -16.11
N ASP A 165 -3.59 25.77 -15.87
CA ASP A 165 -4.01 26.95 -15.08
C ASP A 165 -4.54 26.59 -13.69
N LYS A 166 -3.91 25.61 -13.02
CA LYS A 166 -4.31 25.12 -11.68
C LYS A 166 -3.27 25.41 -10.63
N PRO A 167 -3.70 25.74 -9.39
CA PRO A 167 -2.79 25.79 -8.24
C PRO A 167 -2.33 24.39 -7.85
N VAL A 168 -1.23 24.29 -7.11
CA VAL A 168 -0.69 23.06 -6.59
C VAL A 168 -0.76 22.99 -5.07
N VAL A 169 -0.94 21.79 -4.55
CA VAL A 169 -0.82 21.46 -3.13
C VAL A 169 0.31 20.46 -2.98
N LEU A 170 1.42 20.88 -2.38
CA LEU A 170 2.61 20.06 -2.15
C LEU A 170 2.60 19.55 -0.71
N GLY A 171 2.47 18.23 -0.56
CA GLY A 171 2.40 17.58 0.75
C GLY A 171 3.76 17.21 1.29
N ILE A 172 4.06 17.60 2.52
CA ILE A 172 5.25 17.15 3.26
C ILE A 172 4.88 15.95 4.12
N ASP A 173 5.72 14.92 4.09
CA ASP A 173 5.52 13.66 4.81
C ASP A 173 5.44 13.87 6.32
N ASN A 174 4.48 13.20 6.94
CA ASN A 174 4.30 13.17 8.37
C ASN A 174 5.51 12.56 9.12
N ASN A 175 6.19 11.58 8.53
CA ASN A 175 7.36 10.97 9.14
C ASN A 175 8.49 12.00 9.34
N LEU A 176 8.67 12.93 8.39
CA LEU A 176 9.61 14.03 8.55
C LEU A 176 9.23 14.91 9.76
N PHE A 177 7.93 15.16 9.99
CA PHE A 177 7.48 15.93 11.16
C PHE A 177 7.61 15.18 12.48
N GLN A 178 7.54 13.87 12.47
CA GLN A 178 7.65 13.08 13.69
C GLN A 178 9.09 12.80 14.11
N ASN A 179 9.95 12.49 13.13
CA ASN A 179 11.26 11.91 13.39
C ASN A 179 12.41 12.68 12.74
N GLY A 180 12.09 13.63 11.83
CA GLY A 180 13.10 14.38 11.10
C GLY A 180 13.82 15.43 11.94
N PRO A 181 15.08 15.74 11.60
CA PRO A 181 15.80 16.84 12.22
C PRO A 181 15.23 18.21 11.79
N GLU A 182 15.33 19.21 12.67
CA GLU A 182 14.85 20.57 12.42
C GLU A 182 15.31 21.14 11.06
N GLU A 183 16.58 20.94 10.73
CA GLU A 183 17.18 21.44 9.48
C GLU A 183 16.49 20.87 8.24
N GLU A 184 16.14 19.57 8.25
CA GLU A 184 15.49 18.93 7.12
C GLU A 184 14.02 19.37 6.98
N ILE A 185 13.32 19.61 8.09
CA ILE A 185 11.97 20.18 8.08
C ILE A 185 12.01 21.58 7.45
N ARG A 186 12.93 22.45 7.89
CA ARG A 186 13.10 23.81 7.34
C ARG A 186 13.47 23.79 5.86
N ARG A 187 14.38 22.90 5.48
CA ARG A 187 14.83 22.74 4.10
C ARG A 187 13.71 22.29 3.18
N ARG A 188 12.91 21.31 3.60
CA ARG A 188 11.78 20.78 2.81
C ARG A 188 10.69 21.86 2.60
N VAL A 189 10.35 22.59 3.63
CA VAL A 189 9.42 23.72 3.52
C VAL A 189 9.95 24.76 2.54
N HIS A 190 11.24 25.12 2.65
CA HIS A 190 11.86 26.10 1.77
C HIS A 190 11.83 25.65 0.31
N GLU A 191 12.22 24.42 0.03
CA GLU A 191 12.25 23.82 -1.31
C GLU A 191 10.87 23.87 -1.99
N TYR A 192 9.82 23.51 -1.27
CA TYR A 192 8.45 23.54 -1.81
C TYR A 192 7.91 24.96 -1.98
N MET A 193 8.22 25.87 -1.05
CA MET A 193 7.85 27.27 -1.18
C MET A 193 8.57 27.95 -2.35
N GLU A 194 9.85 27.65 -2.57
CA GLU A 194 10.64 28.13 -3.71
C GLU A 194 10.06 27.64 -5.03
N ALA A 195 9.74 26.34 -5.14
CA ALA A 195 9.08 25.79 -6.33
C ALA A 195 7.75 26.47 -6.63
N ILE A 196 6.94 26.74 -5.61
CA ILE A 196 5.67 27.46 -5.75
C ILE A 196 5.92 28.89 -6.24
N GLU A 197 6.88 29.61 -5.66
CA GLU A 197 7.23 30.99 -6.06
C GLU A 197 7.72 31.05 -7.52
N GLU A 198 8.64 30.16 -7.93
CA GLU A 198 9.14 30.04 -9.29
C GLU A 198 8.04 29.71 -10.32
N SER A 199 6.98 29.05 -9.90
CA SER A 199 5.84 28.72 -10.78
C SER A 199 4.77 29.84 -10.85
N GLY A 200 5.02 30.99 -10.27
CA GLY A 200 4.09 32.11 -10.25
C GLY A 200 3.27 32.25 -8.98
N GLY A 201 3.66 31.57 -7.90
CA GLY A 201 3.07 31.71 -6.56
C GLY A 201 1.69 31.10 -6.36
N ARG A 202 1.23 30.25 -7.28
CA ARG A 202 -0.09 29.60 -7.20
C ARG A 202 0.02 28.22 -6.57
N GLY A 203 0.10 28.18 -5.25
CA GLY A 203 0.15 26.91 -4.53
C GLY A 203 0.24 27.06 -3.02
N THR A 204 0.20 25.92 -2.34
CA THR A 204 0.33 25.84 -0.88
C THR A 204 1.14 24.61 -0.49
N VAL A 205 1.79 24.69 0.68
CA VAL A 205 2.40 23.54 1.32
C VAL A 205 1.40 22.96 2.31
N TYR A 206 1.22 21.65 2.26
CA TYR A 206 0.32 20.89 3.11
C TYR A 206 1.13 19.95 4.01
N PHE A 207 0.77 19.86 5.28
CA PHE A 207 1.39 18.94 6.23
C PHE A 207 0.53 17.68 6.30
N CYS A 208 1.04 16.59 5.71
CA CYS A 208 0.28 15.35 5.59
C CYS A 208 0.02 14.74 6.96
N SER A 209 -1.24 14.47 7.27
CA SER A 209 -1.69 13.60 8.35
C SER A 209 -0.99 13.79 9.71
N LEU A 210 -0.84 15.04 10.18
CA LEU A 210 -0.30 15.32 11.52
C LEU A 210 -1.10 14.52 12.55
N SER A 211 -0.41 13.88 13.48
CA SER A 211 -0.98 13.02 14.50
C SER A 211 -0.72 13.52 15.92
N ALA A 212 -1.38 12.94 16.91
CA ALA A 212 -1.18 13.30 18.31
C ALA A 212 0.25 13.06 18.84
N VAL A 213 1.05 12.26 18.13
CA VAL A 213 2.46 11.99 18.47
C VAL A 213 3.44 12.87 17.68
N THR A 214 2.96 13.71 16.76
CA THR A 214 3.80 14.70 16.08
C THR A 214 4.25 15.74 17.07
N PRO A 215 5.57 15.96 17.29
CA PRO A 215 6.05 16.97 18.22
C PRO A 215 5.54 18.36 17.82
N PRO A 216 4.86 19.11 18.72
CA PRO A 216 4.37 20.45 18.42
C PRO A 216 5.48 21.42 17.98
N GLU A 217 6.68 21.23 18.52
CA GLU A 217 7.88 21.98 18.15
C GLU A 217 8.27 21.80 16.69
N ASN A 218 8.13 20.61 16.13
CA ASN A 218 8.42 20.34 14.71
C ASN A 218 7.40 21.05 13.80
N VAL A 219 6.14 21.09 14.20
CA VAL A 219 5.11 21.87 13.50
C VAL A 219 5.44 23.38 13.59
N ALA A 220 5.87 23.87 14.78
CA ALA A 220 6.26 25.25 14.95
C ALA A 220 7.49 25.62 14.10
N ILE A 221 8.46 24.71 13.95
CA ILE A 221 9.63 24.85 13.06
C ILE A 221 9.18 25.05 11.60
N ALA A 222 8.25 24.22 11.12
CA ALA A 222 7.75 24.34 9.75
C ALA A 222 6.98 25.67 9.53
N VAL A 223 6.14 26.06 10.48
CA VAL A 223 5.43 27.34 10.43
C VAL A 223 6.41 28.53 10.44
N ASP A 224 7.46 28.48 11.27
CA ASP A 224 8.52 29.47 11.29
C ASP A 224 9.28 29.52 9.95
N ALA A 225 9.58 28.37 9.34
CA ALA A 225 10.21 28.28 8.03
C ALA A 225 9.37 28.98 6.94
N VAL A 226 8.05 28.77 6.93
CA VAL A 226 7.13 29.48 6.02
C VAL A 226 7.17 30.99 6.25
N ARG A 227 7.18 31.44 7.52
CA ARG A 227 7.24 32.87 7.86
C ARG A 227 8.54 33.50 7.40
N ARG A 228 9.68 32.88 7.65
CA ARG A 228 11.02 33.34 7.22
C ARG A 228 11.11 33.40 5.69
N PHE A 229 10.62 32.37 5.00
CA PHE A 229 10.57 32.38 3.55
C PHE A 229 9.78 33.60 3.02
N ARG A 230 8.59 33.86 3.58
CA ARG A 230 7.76 35.05 3.22
C ARG A 230 8.43 36.36 3.58
N ALA A 231 9.31 36.40 4.58
CA ALA A 231 10.12 37.55 4.92
C ALA A 231 11.35 37.76 4.01
N GLY A 232 11.56 36.84 3.03
CA GLY A 232 12.65 36.95 2.05
C GLY A 232 13.93 36.24 2.45
N GLU A 233 13.94 35.43 3.52
CA GLU A 233 15.09 34.63 3.90
C GLU A 233 15.22 33.42 2.93
N ARG A 234 16.44 33.22 2.38
CA ARG A 234 16.74 32.17 1.40
C ARG A 234 18.02 31.41 1.76
N PRO A 235 18.06 30.71 2.92
CA PRO A 235 19.30 30.09 3.42
C PRO A 235 19.83 28.98 2.51
N TRP A 236 18.98 28.36 1.70
CA TRP A 236 19.35 27.27 0.77
C TRP A 236 19.15 27.62 -0.71
N ALA A 237 19.07 28.91 -1.06
CA ALA A 237 18.91 29.34 -2.44
C ALA A 237 20.00 28.75 -3.35
N GLY A 238 19.60 27.98 -4.36
CA GLY A 238 20.51 27.31 -5.31
C GLY A 238 21.04 25.93 -4.90
N GLU A 239 20.75 25.44 -3.69
CA GLU A 239 21.09 24.09 -3.26
C GLU A 239 19.91 23.12 -3.51
N ARG A 240 19.85 22.54 -4.71
CA ARG A 240 18.85 21.49 -5.03
C ARG A 240 19.44 20.09 -4.81
N ARG A 241 18.69 19.20 -4.12
CA ARG A 241 19.04 17.78 -4.10
C ARG A 241 18.93 17.18 -5.49
N ALA A 242 19.78 16.16 -5.78
CA ALA A 242 19.80 15.46 -7.08
C ALA A 242 18.45 14.83 -7.50
N GLY A 243 17.52 14.58 -6.57
CA GLY A 243 16.16 14.12 -6.85
C GLY A 243 15.18 15.21 -7.33
N CYS A 244 15.53 16.49 -7.18
CA CYS A 244 14.75 17.62 -7.68
C CYS A 244 15.24 18.15 -9.04
N ALA A 245 16.32 17.60 -9.58
CA ALA A 245 16.81 17.93 -10.93
C ALA A 245 15.83 17.37 -11.96
N ALA A 246 15.50 18.18 -12.99
CA ALA A 246 14.71 17.72 -14.11
C ALA A 246 15.27 16.40 -14.64
N VAL A 247 14.42 15.40 -14.79
CA VAL A 247 14.76 14.17 -15.52
C VAL A 247 15.22 14.59 -16.91
N PRO A 248 16.43 14.16 -17.41
CA PRO A 248 16.83 14.46 -18.75
C PRO A 248 15.75 13.97 -19.72
N GLU A 249 15.41 14.77 -20.73
CA GLU A 249 14.58 14.35 -21.87
C GLU A 249 15.32 13.25 -22.63
N GLY A 250 15.25 12.02 -22.10
CA GLY A 250 15.81 10.83 -22.72
C GLY A 250 14.66 9.84 -22.94
N GLY A 251 14.33 9.64 -24.21
CA GLY A 251 13.17 8.94 -24.71
C GLY A 251 12.84 7.64 -23.97
N VAL A 252 11.63 7.59 -23.49
CA VAL A 252 10.95 6.37 -23.05
C VAL A 252 10.69 5.52 -24.28
N GLY A 253 11.35 4.38 -24.36
CA GLY A 253 11.05 3.37 -25.36
C GLY A 253 9.57 2.96 -25.23
N SER A 254 8.84 3.04 -26.34
CA SER A 254 7.47 2.58 -26.46
C SER A 254 7.32 1.19 -25.86
N ARG A 255 6.36 1.03 -24.94
CA ARG A 255 5.88 -0.29 -24.49
C ARG A 255 5.41 -1.06 -25.72
N GLU A 256 6.22 -2.00 -26.20
CA GLU A 256 5.69 -3.12 -26.96
C GLU A 256 4.86 -3.95 -25.99
N ALA A 257 3.61 -4.23 -26.38
CA ALA A 257 2.78 -5.21 -25.72
C ALA A 257 3.61 -6.48 -25.50
N LEU A 258 3.62 -7.00 -24.26
CA LEU A 258 4.31 -8.21 -23.89
C LEU A 258 3.77 -9.38 -24.74
N SER A 259 4.36 -9.52 -25.93
CA SER A 259 4.49 -10.85 -26.54
C SER A 259 5.52 -11.60 -25.71
N PRO A 260 5.36 -12.91 -25.47
CA PRO A 260 6.26 -13.64 -24.62
C PRO A 260 7.69 -13.43 -25.11
N SER A 261 8.53 -12.89 -24.22
CA SER A 261 9.94 -12.70 -24.46
C SER A 261 10.51 -14.02 -24.95
N LYS A 262 11.03 -14.03 -26.18
CA LYS A 262 11.88 -15.13 -26.64
C LYS A 262 13.11 -15.13 -25.71
N ALA A 263 13.08 -16.03 -24.74
CA ALA A 263 14.28 -16.42 -24.02
C ALA A 263 15.36 -16.74 -25.06
N VAL A 264 16.56 -16.24 -24.82
CA VAL A 264 17.75 -16.68 -25.54
C VAL A 264 17.90 -18.18 -25.26
N VAL A 265 17.59 -18.98 -26.27
CA VAL A 265 17.74 -20.43 -26.25
C VAL A 265 19.23 -20.74 -26.26
N PRO A 266 19.81 -21.43 -25.26
CA PRO A 266 21.03 -22.18 -25.49
C PRO A 266 20.67 -23.35 -26.40
N GLU A 267 21.43 -23.56 -27.44
CA GLU A 267 21.32 -24.69 -28.34
C GLU A 267 21.56 -26.00 -27.54
N GLU A 268 20.48 -26.71 -27.32
CA GLU A 268 20.24 -28.14 -27.15
C GLU A 268 18.91 -28.25 -26.39
N GLU A 269 17.80 -28.30 -27.15
CA GLU A 269 16.49 -28.67 -26.62
C GLU A 269 16.53 -30.13 -26.18
N GLU A 270 16.89 -30.41 -24.92
CA GLU A 270 16.41 -31.64 -24.27
C GLU A 270 14.87 -31.47 -24.16
N GLU A 271 14.11 -32.34 -24.84
CA GLU A 271 12.65 -32.36 -24.67
C GLU A 271 12.33 -32.48 -23.16
N ALA A 272 11.70 -31.47 -22.60
CA ALA A 272 11.30 -31.45 -21.18
C ALA A 272 10.57 -32.75 -20.86
N SER A 273 10.93 -33.40 -19.78
CA SER A 273 10.25 -34.63 -19.37
C SER A 273 8.75 -34.35 -19.13
N PRO A 274 7.85 -35.33 -19.30
CA PRO A 274 6.42 -35.13 -19.02
C PRO A 274 6.14 -34.58 -17.60
N GLU A 275 7.03 -34.85 -16.65
CA GLU A 275 6.98 -34.36 -15.28
C GLU A 275 7.32 -32.90 -15.20
N GLU A 276 8.39 -32.44 -15.88
CA GLU A 276 8.79 -31.03 -15.96
C GLU A 276 7.72 -30.20 -16.67
N ALA A 277 7.20 -30.69 -17.81
CA ALA A 277 6.12 -30.04 -18.52
C ALA A 277 4.87 -29.80 -17.62
N ARG A 278 4.55 -30.75 -16.73
CA ARG A 278 3.43 -30.65 -15.79
C ARG A 278 3.74 -29.63 -14.69
N LEU A 279 4.97 -29.55 -14.18
CA LEU A 279 5.39 -28.54 -13.20
C LEU A 279 5.34 -27.14 -13.82
N ASP A 280 5.78 -26.98 -15.07
CA ASP A 280 5.68 -25.71 -15.81
C ASP A 280 4.23 -25.26 -16.01
N GLU A 281 3.32 -26.20 -16.36
CA GLU A 281 1.89 -25.86 -16.48
C GLU A 281 1.31 -25.32 -15.16
N ILE A 282 1.68 -25.90 -14.01
CA ILE A 282 1.26 -25.43 -12.69
C ILE A 282 1.89 -24.05 -12.41
N TYR A 283 3.19 -23.93 -12.64
CA TYR A 283 3.93 -22.68 -12.45
C TYR A 283 3.29 -21.52 -13.23
N PHE A 284 3.09 -21.68 -14.54
CA PHE A 284 2.46 -20.64 -15.36
C PHE A 284 1.01 -20.38 -14.97
N SER A 285 0.25 -21.36 -14.50
CA SER A 285 -1.13 -21.13 -14.04
C SER A 285 -1.21 -20.22 -12.81
N VAL A 286 -0.16 -20.21 -11.98
CA VAL A 286 -0.03 -19.26 -10.85
C VAL A 286 0.33 -17.87 -11.36
N ILE A 287 1.31 -17.76 -12.27
CA ILE A 287 1.69 -16.48 -12.91
C ILE A 287 0.48 -15.86 -13.64
N ASP A 288 -0.28 -16.68 -14.37
CA ASP A 288 -1.47 -16.30 -15.13
C ASP A 288 -2.72 -16.08 -14.26
N GLN A 289 -2.60 -16.24 -12.92
CA GLN A 289 -3.65 -15.92 -11.94
C GLN A 289 -4.90 -16.83 -12.03
N GLU A 290 -4.75 -18.09 -12.46
CA GLU A 290 -5.83 -19.02 -12.78
C GLU A 290 -6.08 -20.05 -11.64
N ASP A 291 -6.69 -19.62 -10.52
CA ASP A 291 -6.84 -20.41 -9.30
C ASP A 291 -7.54 -21.78 -9.50
N ASP A 292 -8.63 -21.85 -10.28
CA ASP A 292 -9.33 -23.11 -10.54
C ASP A 292 -8.49 -24.07 -11.41
N ARG A 293 -7.76 -23.52 -12.39
CA ARG A 293 -6.85 -24.27 -13.25
C ARG A 293 -5.67 -24.79 -12.44
N THR A 294 -5.05 -23.95 -11.62
CA THR A 294 -3.94 -24.33 -10.72
C THR A 294 -4.34 -25.51 -9.83
N ALA A 295 -5.49 -25.42 -9.15
CA ALA A 295 -5.98 -26.52 -8.31
C ALA A 295 -6.26 -27.80 -9.13
N GLY A 296 -6.74 -27.66 -10.37
CA GLY A 296 -6.97 -28.77 -11.29
C GLY A 296 -5.67 -29.45 -11.69
N LEU A 297 -4.68 -28.70 -12.14
CA LEU A 297 -3.36 -29.17 -12.54
C LEU A 297 -2.61 -29.85 -11.39
N VAL A 298 -2.68 -29.29 -10.18
CA VAL A 298 -2.08 -29.92 -8.99
C VAL A 298 -2.71 -31.29 -8.70
N ARG A 299 -4.06 -31.42 -8.77
CA ARG A 299 -4.72 -32.73 -8.61
C ARG A 299 -4.26 -33.75 -9.68
N GLN A 300 -4.11 -33.26 -10.90
CA GLN A 300 -3.66 -34.12 -12.03
C GLN A 300 -2.21 -34.56 -11.83
N ALA A 301 -1.29 -33.65 -11.47
CA ALA A 301 0.10 -33.95 -11.14
C ALA A 301 0.22 -35.05 -10.07
N LEU A 302 -0.58 -34.93 -9.01
CA LEU A 302 -0.62 -35.93 -7.93
C LEU A 302 -1.16 -37.30 -8.43
N ALA A 303 -2.18 -37.31 -9.30
CA ALA A 303 -2.72 -38.55 -9.89
C ALA A 303 -1.72 -39.18 -10.85
N GLU A 304 -0.86 -38.42 -11.51
CA GLU A 304 0.26 -38.87 -12.35
C GLU A 304 1.46 -39.38 -11.52
N GLY A 305 1.42 -39.21 -10.19
CA GLY A 305 2.43 -39.72 -9.26
C GLY A 305 3.57 -38.76 -8.93
N LEU A 306 3.47 -37.49 -9.31
CA LEU A 306 4.46 -36.46 -8.93
C LEU A 306 4.55 -36.32 -7.41
N ALA A 307 5.75 -36.15 -6.90
CA ALA A 307 5.98 -35.95 -5.47
C ALA A 307 5.37 -34.63 -5.01
N VAL A 308 4.64 -34.67 -3.88
CA VAL A 308 4.01 -33.48 -3.28
C VAL A 308 5.00 -32.33 -3.08
N THR A 309 6.23 -32.66 -2.63
CA THR A 309 7.30 -31.67 -2.42
C THR A 309 7.76 -31.02 -3.71
N ARG A 310 7.85 -31.76 -4.83
CA ARG A 310 8.22 -31.20 -6.12
C ARG A 310 7.15 -30.24 -6.66
N VAL A 311 5.87 -30.60 -6.56
CA VAL A 311 4.75 -29.72 -6.94
C VAL A 311 4.76 -28.45 -6.08
N LEU A 312 5.07 -28.59 -4.79
CA LEU A 312 5.14 -27.43 -3.87
C LEU A 312 6.34 -26.53 -4.20
N ASP A 313 7.55 -27.10 -4.21
CA ASP A 313 8.80 -26.33 -4.27
C ASP A 313 9.10 -25.86 -5.71
N ASP A 314 9.03 -26.77 -6.70
CA ASP A 314 9.50 -26.49 -8.06
C ASP A 314 8.44 -25.78 -8.94
N ALA A 315 7.14 -25.80 -8.54
CA ALA A 315 6.09 -25.14 -9.28
C ALA A 315 5.44 -24.00 -8.48
N LEU A 316 4.76 -24.30 -7.37
CA LEU A 316 3.94 -23.31 -6.66
C LEU A 316 4.79 -22.24 -5.99
N ILE A 317 5.84 -22.61 -5.24
CA ILE A 317 6.73 -21.65 -4.55
C ILE A 317 7.58 -20.90 -5.57
N ALA A 318 8.17 -21.60 -6.54
CA ALA A 318 8.97 -20.97 -7.58
C ALA A 318 8.19 -19.88 -8.36
N ALA A 319 6.90 -20.14 -8.67
CA ALA A 319 6.04 -19.14 -9.30
C ALA A 319 5.83 -17.90 -8.42
N MET A 320 5.62 -18.08 -7.11
CA MET A 320 5.44 -16.94 -6.20
C MET A 320 6.72 -16.17 -5.95
N ASP A 321 7.88 -16.82 -5.98
CA ASP A 321 9.18 -16.14 -5.91
C ASP A 321 9.38 -15.23 -7.15
N GLU A 322 8.98 -15.68 -8.36
CA GLU A 322 8.99 -14.82 -9.56
C GLU A 322 7.98 -13.66 -9.45
N VAL A 323 6.75 -13.94 -9.01
CA VAL A 323 5.72 -12.90 -8.77
C VAL A 323 6.24 -11.85 -7.80
N GLY A 324 6.92 -12.25 -6.72
CA GLY A 324 7.57 -11.34 -5.78
C GLY A 324 8.63 -10.47 -6.43
N GLY A 325 9.48 -11.07 -7.29
CA GLY A 325 10.48 -10.34 -8.07
C GLY A 325 9.87 -9.32 -9.03
N LEU A 326 8.84 -9.73 -9.79
CA LEU A 326 8.10 -8.84 -10.71
C LEU A 326 7.44 -7.68 -9.98
N PHE A 327 6.91 -7.90 -8.78
CA PHE A 327 6.34 -6.85 -7.95
C PHE A 327 7.41 -5.89 -7.44
N SER A 328 8.54 -6.38 -6.94
CA SER A 328 9.66 -5.55 -6.49
C SER A 328 10.25 -4.70 -7.61
N ASP A 329 10.28 -5.23 -8.84
CA ASP A 329 10.70 -4.52 -10.05
C ASP A 329 9.64 -3.50 -10.56
N GLY A 330 8.45 -3.45 -9.95
CA GLY A 330 7.35 -2.59 -10.38
C GLY A 330 6.71 -3.02 -11.72
N LYS A 331 6.92 -4.27 -12.15
CA LYS A 331 6.36 -4.82 -13.40
C LYS A 331 4.92 -5.28 -13.24
N ILE A 332 4.53 -5.66 -12.03
CA ILE A 332 3.15 -5.98 -11.63
C ILE A 332 2.77 -5.17 -10.40
N PHE A 333 1.47 -5.01 -10.16
CA PHE A 333 0.91 -4.30 -9.04
C PHE A 333 0.23 -5.24 -8.04
N VAL A 334 -0.26 -4.67 -6.92
CA VAL A 334 -0.92 -5.45 -5.87
C VAL A 334 -2.05 -6.33 -6.39
N PRO A 335 -2.93 -5.92 -7.33
CA PRO A 335 -3.98 -6.79 -7.85
C PRO A 335 -3.47 -8.07 -8.50
N GLU A 336 -2.43 -7.97 -9.34
CA GLU A 336 -1.84 -9.13 -10.01
C GLU A 336 -1.23 -10.09 -8.99
N MET A 337 -0.47 -9.53 -8.03
CA MET A 337 0.13 -10.33 -6.96
C MET A 337 -0.92 -11.04 -6.08
N LEU A 338 -2.01 -10.35 -5.72
CA LEU A 338 -3.12 -10.94 -4.96
C LEU A 338 -3.77 -12.11 -5.70
N MET A 339 -3.96 -11.98 -7.00
CA MET A 339 -4.57 -13.03 -7.81
C MET A 339 -3.64 -14.23 -7.97
N SER A 340 -2.33 -14.03 -8.18
CA SER A 340 -1.33 -15.10 -8.18
C SER A 340 -1.24 -15.82 -6.84
N ALA A 341 -1.24 -15.07 -5.72
CA ALA A 341 -1.27 -15.65 -4.38
C ALA A 341 -2.54 -16.49 -4.14
N ARG A 342 -3.70 -16.09 -4.69
CA ARG A 342 -4.93 -16.92 -4.66
C ARG A 342 -4.78 -18.19 -5.46
N ALA A 343 -4.23 -18.12 -6.67
CA ALA A 343 -3.98 -19.30 -7.50
C ALA A 343 -3.06 -20.28 -6.77
N MET A 344 -1.97 -19.78 -6.19
CA MET A 344 -1.07 -20.55 -5.33
C MET A 344 -1.82 -21.18 -4.14
N LYS A 345 -2.64 -20.41 -3.42
CA LYS A 345 -3.43 -20.89 -2.27
C LYS A 345 -4.42 -21.99 -2.66
N ALA A 346 -5.01 -21.91 -3.87
CA ALA A 346 -5.89 -22.94 -4.40
C ALA A 346 -5.12 -24.27 -4.66
N GLY A 347 -3.92 -24.20 -5.25
CA GLY A 347 -3.01 -25.33 -5.42
C GLY A 347 -2.56 -25.93 -4.09
N LEU A 348 -2.12 -25.07 -3.15
CA LEU A 348 -1.71 -25.46 -1.81
C LEU A 348 -2.85 -26.14 -1.02
N GLY A 349 -4.10 -25.70 -1.22
CA GLY A 349 -5.28 -26.31 -0.62
C GLY A 349 -5.46 -27.79 -1.01
N VAL A 350 -5.02 -28.18 -2.22
CA VAL A 350 -5.00 -29.56 -2.67
C VAL A 350 -3.87 -30.36 -2.01
N LEU A 351 -2.70 -29.74 -1.81
CA LEU A 351 -1.53 -30.40 -1.20
C LEU A 351 -1.64 -30.53 0.33
N ARG A 352 -2.28 -29.58 1.02
CA ARG A 352 -2.32 -29.50 2.48
C ARG A 352 -2.70 -30.80 3.21
N PRO A 353 -3.75 -31.57 2.81
CA PRO A 353 -4.08 -32.84 3.44
C PRO A 353 -2.96 -33.89 3.31
N LEU A 354 -2.23 -33.87 2.20
CA LEU A 354 -1.14 -34.78 1.93
C LEU A 354 0.12 -34.41 2.69
N LEU A 355 0.45 -33.11 2.76
CA LEU A 355 1.57 -32.58 3.54
C LEU A 355 1.42 -32.93 5.04
N THR A 356 0.22 -32.79 5.59
CA THR A 356 -0.06 -33.18 6.98
C THR A 356 0.05 -34.67 7.22
N SER A 357 -0.34 -35.50 6.24
CA SER A 357 -0.26 -36.98 6.36
C SER A 357 1.15 -37.50 6.14
N THR A 358 1.98 -36.84 5.36
CA THR A 358 3.37 -37.25 5.05
C THR A 358 4.38 -36.68 6.02
N GLY A 359 3.95 -35.78 6.97
CA GLY A 359 4.85 -35.10 7.89
C GLY A 359 5.86 -34.18 7.22
N ALA A 360 5.57 -33.73 5.99
CA ALA A 360 6.40 -32.75 5.31
C ALA A 360 6.36 -31.44 6.13
N PRO A 361 7.50 -30.94 6.64
CA PRO A 361 7.51 -29.75 7.49
C PRO A 361 7.19 -28.52 6.66
N SER A 362 6.27 -27.68 7.16
CA SER A 362 6.21 -26.28 6.68
C SER A 362 7.58 -25.63 6.89
N ARG A 363 7.92 -24.63 6.13
CA ARG A 363 9.18 -23.85 6.34
C ARG A 363 9.25 -23.24 7.75
N GLY A 364 8.09 -23.04 8.37
CA GLY A 364 7.94 -22.51 9.74
C GLY A 364 6.55 -21.93 9.94
N ARG A 365 6.24 -21.53 11.16
CA ARG A 365 4.99 -20.85 11.53
C ARG A 365 5.27 -19.38 11.78
N VAL A 366 4.57 -18.49 11.09
CA VAL A 366 4.65 -17.04 11.26
C VAL A 366 3.33 -16.52 11.80
N MET A 367 3.38 -15.75 12.87
CA MET A 367 2.20 -15.10 13.45
C MET A 367 2.20 -13.63 13.08
N LEU A 368 1.09 -13.12 12.55
CA LEU A 368 0.93 -11.73 12.13
C LEU A 368 -0.14 -11.03 12.96
N ALA A 369 0.08 -9.75 13.27
CA ALA A 369 -0.89 -8.91 13.96
C ALA A 369 -0.77 -7.44 13.52
N THR A 370 -1.90 -6.75 13.39
CA THR A 370 -1.91 -5.30 13.40
C THR A 370 -2.04 -4.81 14.83
N VAL A 371 -1.12 -3.94 15.24
CA VAL A 371 -0.98 -3.52 16.64
C VAL A 371 -2.17 -2.73 17.16
N GLN A 372 -2.32 -2.64 18.47
CA GLN A 372 -3.39 -1.91 19.15
C GLN A 372 -3.52 -0.46 18.69
N GLY A 373 -4.75 -0.03 18.45
CA GLY A 373 -5.07 1.31 17.95
C GLY A 373 -5.01 1.43 16.41
N ASP A 374 -4.77 0.32 15.71
CA ASP A 374 -4.75 0.27 14.26
C ASP A 374 -5.70 -0.82 13.73
N VAL A 375 -6.51 -0.48 12.74
CA VAL A 375 -7.49 -1.40 12.12
C VAL A 375 -7.15 -1.69 10.65
N HIS A 376 -6.03 -1.20 10.15
CA HIS A 376 -5.58 -1.43 8.78
C HIS A 376 -4.94 -2.81 8.65
N ASP A 377 -5.35 -3.56 7.65
CA ASP A 377 -4.92 -4.95 7.45
C ASP A 377 -4.39 -5.27 6.04
N ILE A 378 -4.55 -4.36 5.07
CA ILE A 378 -4.20 -4.60 3.67
C ILE A 378 -2.74 -5.06 3.53
N GLY A 379 -1.79 -4.30 4.06
CA GLY A 379 -0.37 -4.64 3.99
C GLY A 379 -0.03 -5.93 4.75
N LYS A 380 -0.61 -6.13 5.93
CA LYS A 380 -0.43 -7.34 6.74
C LYS A 380 -0.96 -8.58 6.01
N ASN A 381 -2.16 -8.48 5.41
CA ASN A 381 -2.78 -9.58 4.68
C ASN A 381 -1.97 -9.94 3.43
N LEU A 382 -1.40 -8.93 2.76
CA LEU A 382 -0.51 -9.12 1.62
C LEU A 382 0.75 -9.90 2.02
N VAL A 383 1.43 -9.48 3.10
CA VAL A 383 2.57 -10.22 3.66
C VAL A 383 2.18 -11.64 4.03
N GLY A 384 1.01 -11.83 4.66
CA GLY A 384 0.48 -13.15 5.03
C GLY A 384 0.30 -14.06 3.81
N MET A 385 -0.30 -13.57 2.73
CA MET A 385 -0.49 -14.34 1.50
C MET A 385 0.84 -14.70 0.83
N MET A 386 1.79 -13.77 0.79
CA MET A 386 3.13 -14.05 0.24
C MET A 386 3.89 -15.08 1.09
N LEU A 387 3.78 -15.02 2.42
CA LEU A 387 4.37 -16.01 3.31
C LEU A 387 3.70 -17.40 3.15
N GLU A 388 2.37 -17.46 3.01
CA GLU A 388 1.68 -18.71 2.66
C GLU A 388 2.19 -19.26 1.31
N GLY A 389 2.34 -18.35 0.31
CA GLY A 389 2.93 -18.66 -0.99
C GLY A 389 4.38 -19.17 -0.90
N ALA A 390 5.17 -18.64 0.01
CA ALA A 390 6.53 -19.08 0.29
C ALA A 390 6.62 -20.37 1.15
N GLY A 391 5.48 -21.03 1.46
CA GLY A 391 5.44 -22.31 2.19
C GLY A 391 5.44 -22.21 3.71
N TYR A 392 5.15 -21.03 4.28
CA TYR A 392 4.98 -20.86 5.73
C TYR A 392 3.53 -21.15 6.17
N GLU A 393 3.38 -21.61 7.40
CA GLU A 393 2.08 -21.59 8.09
C GLU A 393 1.86 -20.21 8.68
N VAL A 394 0.86 -19.47 8.20
CA VAL A 394 0.53 -18.13 8.71
C VAL A 394 -0.64 -18.19 9.68
N VAL A 395 -0.46 -17.59 10.86
CA VAL A 395 -1.50 -17.38 11.86
C VAL A 395 -1.74 -15.88 11.98
N ASP A 396 -2.89 -15.42 11.48
CA ASP A 396 -3.28 -14.02 11.56
C ASP A 396 -4.15 -13.77 12.79
N LEU A 397 -3.67 -12.92 13.70
CA LEU A 397 -4.41 -12.47 14.89
C LEU A 397 -5.41 -11.35 14.60
N GLY A 398 -5.45 -10.82 13.37
CA GLY A 398 -6.33 -9.73 12.99
C GLY A 398 -5.74 -8.36 13.29
N VAL A 399 -6.63 -7.41 13.64
CA VAL A 399 -6.32 -5.99 13.80
C VAL A 399 -6.59 -5.52 15.23
N ASN A 400 -6.00 -4.39 15.62
CA ASN A 400 -6.18 -3.78 16.95
C ASN A 400 -5.82 -4.73 18.10
N VAL A 401 -4.76 -5.54 17.92
CA VAL A 401 -4.36 -6.57 18.89
C VAL A 401 -3.48 -5.95 19.98
N ALA A 402 -3.84 -6.17 21.25
CA ALA A 402 -3.09 -5.65 22.38
C ALA A 402 -1.74 -6.38 22.56
N ALA A 403 -0.71 -5.68 23.06
CA ALA A 403 0.63 -6.24 23.24
C ALA A 403 0.66 -7.52 24.09
N ASP A 404 -0.11 -7.55 25.18
CA ASP A 404 -0.22 -8.71 26.07
C ASP A 404 -0.87 -9.90 25.36
N GLU A 405 -1.88 -9.66 24.52
CA GLU A 405 -2.56 -10.68 23.71
C GLU A 405 -1.62 -11.26 22.65
N VAL A 406 -0.84 -10.42 21.96
CA VAL A 406 0.17 -10.90 21.00
C VAL A 406 1.16 -11.84 21.68
N LEU A 407 1.64 -11.49 22.88
CA LEU A 407 2.58 -12.33 23.63
C LEU A 407 1.92 -13.63 24.09
N GLU A 408 0.71 -13.59 24.64
CA GLU A 408 -0.04 -14.77 25.09
C GLU A 408 -0.27 -15.76 23.94
N GLN A 409 -0.68 -15.26 22.77
CA GLN A 409 -0.85 -16.08 21.58
C GLN A 409 0.48 -16.65 21.08
N ALA A 410 1.56 -15.87 21.11
CA ALA A 410 2.89 -16.36 20.75
C ALA A 410 3.36 -17.50 21.70
N GLU A 411 3.14 -17.39 23.01
CA GLU A 411 3.46 -18.43 23.97
C GLU A 411 2.62 -19.71 23.76
N ALA A 412 1.34 -19.55 23.39
CA ALA A 412 0.42 -20.66 23.13
C ALA A 412 0.72 -21.38 21.81
N LEU A 413 0.91 -20.62 20.73
CA LEU A 413 1.05 -21.13 19.37
C LEU A 413 2.49 -21.50 19.00
N ARG A 414 3.46 -20.96 19.73
CA ARG A 414 4.90 -21.16 19.51
C ARG A 414 5.31 -20.93 18.06
N PRO A 415 5.07 -19.73 17.51
CA PRO A 415 5.51 -19.41 16.16
C PRO A 415 7.04 -19.36 16.09
N ASP A 416 7.56 -19.48 14.87
CA ASP A 416 8.98 -19.30 14.60
C ASP A 416 9.35 -17.82 14.49
N LEU A 417 8.35 -16.96 14.22
CA LEU A 417 8.50 -15.52 14.09
C LEU A 417 7.16 -14.83 14.29
N VAL A 418 7.20 -13.60 14.84
CA VAL A 418 6.06 -12.69 14.98
C VAL A 418 6.26 -11.47 14.09
N GLY A 419 5.28 -11.15 13.22
CA GLY A 419 5.25 -9.95 12.40
C GLY A 419 4.20 -8.96 12.91
N LEU A 420 4.61 -7.71 13.12
CA LEU A 420 3.75 -6.63 13.59
C LEU A 420 3.58 -5.57 12.49
N SER A 421 2.33 -5.19 12.22
CA SER A 421 1.97 -4.15 11.25
C SER A 421 1.38 -2.92 11.92
N ALA A 422 1.72 -1.74 11.40
CA ALA A 422 1.08 -0.47 11.74
C ALA A 422 1.01 0.43 10.50
N LEU A 423 -0.15 1.02 10.23
CA LEU A 423 -0.32 2.00 9.15
C LEU A 423 -0.42 3.43 9.68
N LEU A 424 -0.78 3.60 10.94
CA LEU A 424 -0.89 4.91 11.57
C LEU A 424 0.34 5.19 12.43
N THR A 425 0.85 6.41 12.33
CA THR A 425 1.91 6.88 13.22
C THR A 425 1.47 6.88 14.69
N THR A 426 0.16 7.04 14.94
CA THR A 426 -0.46 6.97 16.28
C THR A 426 -0.44 5.56 16.86
N SER A 427 -0.29 4.52 16.06
CA SER A 427 -0.18 3.11 16.51
C SER A 427 1.27 2.63 16.65
N MET A 428 2.26 3.38 16.17
CA MET A 428 3.69 3.06 16.36
C MET A 428 4.11 2.90 17.84
N PRO A 429 3.61 3.70 18.81
CA PRO A 429 3.90 3.46 20.21
C PRO A 429 3.40 2.10 20.73
N ALA A 430 2.28 1.58 20.21
CA ALA A 430 1.80 0.25 20.55
C ALA A 430 2.71 -0.84 19.97
N MET A 431 3.26 -0.65 18.76
CA MET A 431 4.28 -1.53 18.19
C MET A 431 5.53 -1.56 19.06
N GLN A 432 6.05 -0.40 19.46
CA GLN A 432 7.19 -0.28 20.36
C GLN A 432 6.92 -0.98 21.71
N LYS A 433 5.71 -0.80 22.28
CA LYS A 433 5.30 -1.46 23.52
C LYS A 433 5.33 -2.99 23.36
N THR A 434 4.83 -3.51 22.23
CA THR A 434 4.80 -4.95 21.95
C THR A 434 6.21 -5.52 21.83
N VAL A 435 7.09 -4.90 21.03
CA VAL A 435 8.50 -5.33 20.87
C VAL A 435 9.21 -5.32 22.23
N ARG A 436 9.02 -4.26 23.02
CA ARG A 436 9.61 -4.14 24.35
C ARG A 436 9.11 -5.23 25.30
N LEU A 437 7.81 -5.54 25.28
CA LEU A 437 7.22 -6.60 26.11
C LEU A 437 7.85 -7.96 25.82
N PHE A 438 8.06 -8.30 24.54
CA PHE A 438 8.74 -9.53 24.14
C PHE A 438 10.17 -9.60 24.69
N LYS A 439 10.91 -8.49 24.68
CA LYS A 439 12.26 -8.41 25.25
C LYS A 439 12.29 -8.49 26.77
N ASP A 440 11.42 -7.73 27.43
CA ASP A 440 11.34 -7.71 28.91
C ASP A 440 10.96 -9.11 29.47
N ARG A 441 10.22 -9.91 28.68
CA ARG A 441 9.85 -11.29 29.01
C ARG A 441 10.85 -12.32 28.51
N ALA A 442 11.91 -11.90 27.82
CA ALA A 442 12.87 -12.79 27.14
C ALA A 442 12.18 -13.87 26.28
N ALA A 443 11.09 -13.47 25.61
CA ALA A 443 10.33 -14.36 24.73
C ALA A 443 11.22 -14.85 23.57
N PRO A 444 11.23 -16.17 23.26
CA PRO A 444 12.19 -16.74 22.32
C PRO A 444 11.77 -16.55 20.84
N PHE A 445 10.85 -15.62 20.57
CA PHE A 445 10.29 -15.41 19.24
C PHE A 445 10.88 -14.14 18.62
N PRO A 446 11.57 -14.22 17.46
CA PRO A 446 11.98 -13.04 16.72
C PRO A 446 10.75 -12.20 16.35
N VAL A 447 10.88 -10.87 16.43
CA VAL A 447 9.83 -9.91 16.08
C VAL A 447 10.30 -9.05 14.92
N ILE A 448 9.58 -9.10 13.79
CA ILE A 448 9.75 -8.16 12.69
C ILE A 448 8.63 -7.13 12.67
N VAL A 449 8.90 -5.96 12.14
CA VAL A 449 7.95 -4.85 12.06
C VAL A 449 7.88 -4.27 10.66
N GLY A 450 6.70 -3.77 10.26
CA GLY A 450 6.48 -3.17 8.96
C GLY A 450 5.23 -2.31 8.95
N GLY A 451 5.01 -1.66 7.79
CA GLY A 451 3.89 -0.76 7.53
C GLY A 451 4.34 0.64 7.13
N ALA A 452 3.49 1.39 6.45
CA ALA A 452 3.86 2.62 5.75
C ALA A 452 4.63 3.67 6.58
N PRO A 453 4.31 3.94 7.87
CA PRO A 453 5.08 4.90 8.68
C PRO A 453 6.30 4.27 9.36
N VAL A 454 6.46 2.94 9.30
CA VAL A 454 7.57 2.24 9.96
C VAL A 454 8.81 2.34 9.09
N THR A 455 9.91 2.79 9.66
CA THR A 455 11.21 2.88 8.99
C THR A 455 12.20 1.87 9.58
N ARG A 456 13.26 1.57 8.86
CA ARG A 456 14.35 0.72 9.36
C ARG A 456 14.97 1.30 10.64
N ASP A 457 15.21 2.61 10.68
CA ASP A 457 15.76 3.30 11.86
C ASP A 457 14.81 3.18 13.07
N PHE A 458 13.49 3.26 12.84
CA PHE A 458 12.53 3.05 13.91
C PHE A 458 12.56 1.60 14.41
N ALA A 459 12.59 0.61 13.51
CA ALA A 459 12.68 -0.79 13.87
C ALA A 459 13.93 -1.08 14.73
N GLU A 460 15.09 -0.56 14.33
CA GLU A 460 16.35 -0.66 15.07
C GLU A 460 16.24 0.03 16.45
N LYS A 461 15.70 1.25 16.49
CA LYS A 461 15.52 2.03 17.73
C LYS A 461 14.64 1.31 18.77
N ILE A 462 13.55 0.68 18.33
CA ILE A 462 12.67 -0.09 19.23
C ILE A 462 13.22 -1.48 19.52
N GLY A 463 14.25 -1.89 18.77
CA GLY A 463 14.97 -3.13 18.89
C GLY A 463 14.22 -4.32 18.31
N ALA A 464 13.47 -4.16 17.24
CA ALA A 464 12.94 -5.27 16.47
C ALA A 464 14.06 -6.12 15.87
N ASP A 465 13.80 -7.42 15.65
CA ASP A 465 14.79 -8.34 15.08
C ASP A 465 14.88 -8.23 13.56
N GLY A 466 13.88 -7.57 12.94
CA GLY A 466 13.88 -7.30 11.49
C GLY A 466 12.84 -6.26 11.09
N TYR A 467 12.94 -5.85 9.84
CA TYR A 467 12.09 -4.86 9.20
C TYR A 467 11.71 -5.31 7.80
N GLY A 468 10.48 -5.03 7.39
CA GLY A 468 10.00 -5.15 6.01
C GLY A 468 9.35 -3.83 5.58
N GLY A 469 9.98 -3.14 4.62
CA GLY A 469 9.46 -1.90 4.05
C GLY A 469 8.30 -2.13 3.09
N ASP A 470 8.30 -3.32 2.49
CA ASP A 470 7.22 -3.83 1.64
C ASP A 470 7.00 -5.32 1.90
N ALA A 471 6.07 -5.94 1.18
CA ALA A 471 5.74 -7.34 1.40
C ALA A 471 6.85 -8.29 0.94
N PRO A 472 7.52 -8.12 -0.21
CA PRO A 472 8.70 -8.89 -0.59
C PRO A 472 9.83 -8.83 0.44
N GLU A 473 10.22 -7.62 0.88
CA GLU A 473 11.28 -7.45 1.89
C GLU A 473 10.92 -8.11 3.23
N ALA A 474 9.63 -8.09 3.60
CA ALA A 474 9.15 -8.80 4.78
C ALA A 474 9.36 -10.32 4.65
N VAL A 475 9.04 -10.90 3.48
CA VAL A 475 9.24 -12.34 3.20
C VAL A 475 10.72 -12.70 3.24
N GLU A 476 11.59 -11.93 2.59
CA GLU A 476 13.04 -12.12 2.65
C GLU A 476 13.58 -12.06 4.09
N THR A 477 13.06 -11.12 4.89
CA THR A 477 13.45 -10.99 6.29
C THR A 477 13.01 -12.21 7.11
N VAL A 478 11.82 -12.76 6.85
CA VAL A 478 11.35 -14.02 7.46
C VAL A 478 12.25 -15.19 7.04
N HIS A 479 12.58 -15.34 5.75
CA HIS A 479 13.49 -16.38 5.27
C HIS A 479 14.85 -16.35 5.96
N ARG A 480 15.37 -15.17 6.23
CA ARG A 480 16.66 -14.99 6.92
C ARG A 480 16.60 -15.36 8.40
N LEU A 481 15.48 -15.06 9.08
CA LEU A 481 15.34 -15.25 10.52
C LEU A 481 14.82 -16.64 10.90
N VAL A 482 13.97 -17.24 10.07
CA VAL A 482 13.39 -18.56 10.30
C VAL A 482 14.25 -19.64 9.67
N ARG A 483 14.98 -20.39 10.51
CA ARG A 483 15.81 -21.52 10.02
C ARG A 483 14.94 -22.69 9.57
N PRO A 484 15.22 -23.29 8.42
CA PRO A 484 14.47 -24.46 7.97
C PRO A 484 14.60 -25.63 8.96
N PRO A 485 13.58 -26.50 9.06
CA PRO A 485 13.52 -27.60 10.03
C PRO A 485 14.72 -28.55 10.02
N ARG A 486 15.36 -28.73 8.84
CA ARG A 486 16.55 -29.61 8.68
C ARG A 486 17.78 -29.10 9.44
N GLU A 487 17.95 -27.80 9.62
CA GLU A 487 19.08 -27.22 10.36
C GLU A 487 18.87 -27.21 11.88
N ARG A 488 17.61 -27.29 12.34
CA ARG A 488 17.27 -27.32 13.78
C ARG A 488 17.62 -28.64 14.43
N SER A 489 17.49 -29.75 13.71
CA SER A 489 17.82 -31.08 14.22
C SER A 489 19.33 -31.29 14.36
N ALA A 490 20.14 -30.58 13.58
CA ALA A 490 21.61 -30.64 13.63
C ALA A 490 22.23 -29.76 14.73
N ALA A 491 21.49 -28.76 15.22
CA ALA A 491 21.96 -27.86 16.29
C ALA A 491 21.54 -28.32 17.69
N ALA A 492 20.64 -29.32 17.80
CA ALA A 492 20.14 -29.90 19.03
C ALA A 492 20.75 -31.28 19.35
N ALA A 493 21.65 -31.80 18.52
CA ALA A 493 22.49 -33.00 18.72
C ALA A 493 23.94 -32.60 18.94
#